data_34df37a3f7c00a525c63b2352fa7b841
#
_entry.id   34df37a3f7c00a525c63b2352fa7b841
#
_cell.length_a   1.000
_cell.length_b   1.000
_cell.length_c   1.000
_cell.angle_alpha   90.00
_cell.angle_beta   90.00
_cell.angle_gamma   90.00
#
_symmetry.space_group_name_H-M   'P 1'
#
loop_
_entity.id
_entity.type
_entity.pdbx_description
1 polymer ?
#
loop_
_entity_poly.entity_id
_entity_poly.type
_entity_poly.pdbx_seq_one_letter_code
_entity_poly.pdbx_strand_id
1 'polypeptide(L)'
;VVNQKGGVGKTTSAVNLAAALGALGKRVLLVDIDPQGNTTSGYGILRKNLSFTSYEILIGSCTASQAIIPTKFQGVDIIPSNINLAGAELELAVLEKREAILKNALAPIQAQYDFIFFDCPPSLGLITLNAITASDSFIVPIQCEYYALEGLSQLMATVRTIKRLYNPLIELEGVL
;
A
#
# COMPACT_ATOMS: atom_id res chain seq x y z
N VAL A 1 -1.54 -2.99 4.49
CA VAL A 1 -2.09 -4.34 4.66
C VAL A 1 -1.29 -5.30 3.78
N VAL A 2 -0.65 -6.30 4.37
CA VAL A 2 0.35 -7.12 3.66
C VAL A 2 0.16 -8.62 3.95
N ASN A 3 0.29 -9.45 2.92
CA ASN A 3 0.47 -10.91 3.01
C ASN A 3 0.92 -11.43 1.63
N GLN A 4 1.82 -12.40 1.60
CA GLN A 4 2.30 -13.06 0.37
C GLN A 4 1.21 -13.90 -0.32
N LYS A 5 0.25 -14.42 0.44
CA LYS A 5 -0.82 -15.26 -0.12
C LYS A 5 -1.88 -14.40 -0.81
N GLY A 6 -2.26 -14.79 -2.02
CA GLY A 6 -3.41 -14.24 -2.72
C GLY A 6 -4.73 -14.66 -2.06
N GLY A 7 -5.78 -13.84 -2.18
CA GLY A 7 -7.13 -14.20 -1.74
C GLY A 7 -7.40 -14.19 -0.23
N VAL A 8 -6.45 -13.75 0.60
CA VAL A 8 -6.60 -13.74 2.07
C VAL A 8 -7.35 -12.51 2.62
N GLY A 9 -7.85 -11.63 1.76
CA GLY A 9 -8.63 -10.46 2.18
C GLY A 9 -7.84 -9.16 2.35
N LYS A 10 -6.62 -9.02 1.80
CA LYS A 10 -5.83 -7.77 1.88
C LYS A 10 -6.63 -6.56 1.41
N THR A 11 -7.05 -6.57 0.15
CA THR A 11 -7.85 -5.51 -0.45
C THR A 11 -9.16 -5.30 0.31
N THR A 12 -9.86 -6.38 0.67
CA THR A 12 -11.09 -6.30 1.45
C THR A 12 -10.87 -5.60 2.78
N SER A 13 -9.82 -5.96 3.51
CA SER A 13 -9.47 -5.33 4.79
C SER A 13 -9.11 -3.85 4.60
N ALA A 14 -8.24 -3.52 3.64
CA ALA A 14 -7.82 -2.14 3.38
C ALA A 14 -9.01 -1.23 3.04
N VAL A 15 -9.86 -1.67 2.11
CA VAL A 15 -11.05 -0.93 1.65
C VAL A 15 -12.04 -0.69 2.79
N ASN A 16 -12.37 -1.74 3.56
CA ASN A 16 -13.38 -1.63 4.62
C ASN A 16 -12.87 -0.84 5.83
N LEU A 17 -11.58 -1.01 6.21
CA LEU A 17 -11.00 -0.21 7.30
C LEU A 17 -10.95 1.28 6.94
N ALA A 18 -10.53 1.61 5.71
CA ALA A 18 -10.51 2.98 5.24
C ALA A 18 -11.91 3.61 5.25
N ALA A 19 -12.92 2.90 4.73
CA ALA A 19 -14.30 3.37 4.71
C ALA A 19 -14.87 3.53 6.12
N ALA A 20 -14.61 2.58 7.03
CA ALA A 20 -15.08 2.65 8.41
C ALA A 20 -14.46 3.83 9.16
N LEU A 21 -13.17 4.07 9.03
CA LEU A 21 -12.50 5.22 9.65
C LEU A 21 -12.99 6.55 9.08
N GLY A 22 -13.21 6.63 7.77
CA GLY A 22 -13.80 7.80 7.13
C GLY A 22 -15.20 8.08 7.65
N ALA A 23 -16.04 7.08 7.82
CA ALA A 23 -17.37 7.20 8.43
C ALA A 23 -17.32 7.67 9.90
N LEU A 24 -16.23 7.38 10.63
CA LEU A 24 -15.93 7.89 11.96
C LEU A 24 -15.32 9.30 11.97
N GLY A 25 -15.30 9.98 10.82
CA GLY A 25 -14.81 11.37 10.69
C GLY A 25 -13.30 11.51 10.60
N LYS A 26 -12.57 10.41 10.34
CA LYS A 26 -11.12 10.47 10.10
C LYS A 26 -10.82 10.81 8.64
N ARG A 27 -9.69 11.48 8.42
CA ARG A 27 -9.15 11.74 7.07
C ARG A 27 -8.25 10.57 6.70
N VAL A 28 -8.62 9.82 5.68
CA VAL A 28 -7.94 8.60 5.28
C VAL A 28 -7.47 8.71 3.83
N LEU A 29 -6.20 8.40 3.60
CA LEU A 29 -5.67 8.17 2.27
C LEU A 29 -5.47 6.66 2.07
N LEU A 30 -6.08 6.13 1.04
CA LEU A 30 -5.87 4.74 0.63
C LEU A 30 -4.95 4.73 -0.60
N VAL A 31 -3.82 4.05 -0.50
CA VAL A 31 -2.82 3.96 -1.58
C VAL A 31 -2.86 2.54 -2.14
N ASP A 32 -3.38 2.40 -3.35
CA ASP A 32 -3.38 1.14 -4.08
C ASP A 32 -2.00 0.95 -4.72
N ILE A 33 -1.27 -0.07 -4.29
CA ILE A 33 0.04 -0.44 -4.82
C ILE A 33 0.06 -1.88 -5.36
N ASP A 34 -1.12 -2.43 -5.66
CA ASP A 34 -1.25 -3.68 -6.39
C ASP A 34 -1.48 -3.37 -7.88
N PRO A 35 -0.66 -3.91 -8.81
CA PRO A 35 -0.87 -3.75 -10.27
C PRO A 35 -2.25 -4.19 -10.73
N GLN A 36 -2.91 -5.08 -9.98
CA GLN A 36 -4.28 -5.52 -10.28
C GLN A 36 -5.31 -4.40 -10.07
N GLY A 37 -5.02 -3.39 -9.26
CA GLY A 37 -5.87 -2.21 -9.04
C GLY A 37 -7.25 -2.57 -8.47
N ASN A 38 -7.32 -3.59 -7.61
CA ASN A 38 -8.60 -4.06 -7.05
C ASN A 38 -9.20 -3.04 -6.08
N THR A 39 -8.38 -2.38 -5.28
CA THR A 39 -8.79 -1.26 -4.41
C THR A 39 -9.33 -0.10 -5.24
N THR A 40 -8.62 0.29 -6.30
CA THR A 40 -9.05 1.34 -7.24
C THR A 40 -10.44 1.04 -7.81
N SER A 41 -10.64 -0.19 -8.30
CA SER A 41 -11.92 -0.62 -8.84
C SER A 41 -13.01 -0.71 -7.77
N GLY A 42 -12.67 -1.16 -6.56
CA GLY A 42 -13.58 -1.25 -5.41
C GLY A 42 -14.15 0.10 -5.00
N TYR A 43 -13.41 1.18 -5.18
CA TYR A 43 -13.88 2.55 -4.98
C TYR A 43 -14.60 3.15 -6.19
N GLY A 44 -14.86 2.36 -7.24
CA GLY A 44 -15.62 2.76 -8.43
C GLY A 44 -14.83 3.65 -9.40
N ILE A 45 -13.51 3.68 -9.29
CA ILE A 45 -12.65 4.50 -10.15
C ILE A 45 -12.32 3.72 -11.42
N LEU A 46 -12.59 4.37 -12.57
CA LEU A 46 -12.33 3.79 -13.90
C LEU A 46 -10.85 3.94 -14.26
N ARG A 47 -10.12 2.83 -14.31
CA ARG A 47 -8.66 2.79 -14.56
C ARG A 47 -8.21 3.34 -15.90
N LYS A 48 -9.13 3.42 -16.89
CA LYS A 48 -8.80 3.85 -18.27
C LYS A 48 -8.49 5.35 -18.40
N ASN A 49 -8.93 6.17 -17.46
CA ASN A 49 -8.85 7.64 -17.56
C ASN A 49 -7.96 8.24 -16.44
N LEU A 50 -7.07 7.45 -15.87
CA LEU A 50 -6.17 7.91 -14.82
C LEU A 50 -4.99 8.66 -15.43
N SER A 51 -4.80 9.91 -15.04
CA SER A 51 -3.63 10.70 -15.44
C SER A 51 -2.39 10.30 -14.65
N PHE A 52 -2.56 10.04 -13.34
CA PHE A 52 -1.49 9.66 -12.43
C PHE A 52 -1.95 8.56 -11.49
N THR A 53 -1.04 7.65 -11.15
CA THR A 53 -1.26 6.51 -10.27
C THR A 53 -0.07 6.32 -9.34
N SER A 54 -0.10 5.30 -8.50
CA SER A 54 1.05 4.90 -7.69
C SER A 54 2.30 4.56 -8.52
N TYR A 55 2.12 4.16 -9.78
CA TYR A 55 3.23 3.93 -10.71
C TYR A 55 4.00 5.23 -10.97
N GLU A 56 3.34 6.31 -11.40
CA GLU A 56 3.97 7.58 -11.70
C GLU A 56 4.66 8.21 -10.48
N ILE A 57 4.12 7.98 -9.28
CA ILE A 57 4.76 8.39 -8.02
C ILE A 57 6.08 7.62 -7.83
N LEU A 58 6.07 6.30 -8.01
CA LEU A 58 7.24 5.46 -7.76
C LEU A 58 8.38 5.73 -8.75
N ILE A 59 8.06 6.04 -10.01
CA ILE A 59 9.08 6.40 -11.01
C ILE A 59 9.45 7.89 -10.98
N GLY A 60 8.84 8.69 -10.09
CA GLY A 60 9.15 10.11 -9.90
C GLY A 60 8.62 11.04 -10.99
N SER A 61 7.64 10.60 -11.80
CA SER A 61 7.06 11.43 -12.88
C SER A 61 5.91 12.31 -12.41
N CYS A 62 5.38 12.11 -11.20
CA CYS A 62 4.43 13.01 -10.56
C CYS A 62 4.62 13.08 -9.04
N THR A 63 4.03 14.10 -8.41
CA THR A 63 3.95 14.19 -6.95
C THR A 63 2.76 13.38 -6.43
N ALA A 64 2.82 12.96 -5.15
CA ALA A 64 1.70 12.26 -4.52
C ALA A 64 0.40 13.09 -4.56
N SER A 65 0.48 14.42 -4.35
CA SER A 65 -0.68 15.31 -4.41
C SER A 65 -1.38 15.31 -5.77
N GLN A 66 -0.65 15.13 -6.87
CA GLN A 66 -1.23 15.08 -8.22
C GLN A 66 -1.98 13.77 -8.51
N ALA A 67 -1.64 12.70 -7.80
CA ALA A 67 -2.25 11.39 -7.98
C ALA A 67 -3.43 11.14 -7.04
N ILE A 68 -3.70 12.02 -6.08
CA ILE A 68 -4.83 11.89 -5.16
C ILE A 68 -6.13 12.15 -5.88
N ILE A 69 -7.10 11.26 -5.70
CA ILE A 69 -8.47 11.37 -6.19
C ILE A 69 -9.42 11.31 -5.00
N PRO A 70 -10.30 12.29 -4.81
CA PRO A 70 -11.36 12.21 -3.81
C PRO A 70 -12.35 11.11 -4.18
N THR A 71 -12.81 10.36 -3.18
CA THR A 71 -13.75 9.27 -3.40
C THR A 71 -15.19 9.69 -3.04
N LYS A 72 -16.17 8.82 -3.34
CA LYS A 72 -17.56 9.01 -2.92
C LYS A 72 -17.77 8.71 -1.43
N PHE A 73 -16.80 8.13 -0.77
CA PHE A 73 -16.86 7.78 0.65
C PHE A 73 -16.35 8.94 1.50
N GLN A 74 -17.12 9.32 2.49
CA GLN A 74 -16.79 10.43 3.37
C GLN A 74 -15.41 10.22 4.02
N GLY A 75 -14.55 11.24 3.96
CA GLY A 75 -13.25 11.24 4.61
C GLY A 75 -12.19 10.35 3.97
N VAL A 76 -12.46 9.76 2.79
CA VAL A 76 -11.52 8.85 2.12
C VAL A 76 -11.12 9.38 0.75
N ASP A 77 -9.81 9.60 0.58
CA ASP A 77 -9.16 9.84 -0.71
C ASP A 77 -8.36 8.61 -1.13
N ILE A 78 -8.04 8.49 -2.41
CA ILE A 78 -7.27 7.37 -2.94
C ILE A 78 -6.16 7.84 -3.88
N ILE A 79 -5.00 7.18 -3.80
CA ILE A 79 -4.02 7.13 -4.89
C ILE A 79 -4.27 5.81 -5.62
N PRO A 80 -4.73 5.87 -6.88
CA PRO A 80 -5.11 4.68 -7.63
C PRO A 80 -3.92 3.91 -8.18
N SER A 81 -4.15 2.68 -8.63
CA SER A 81 -3.20 1.83 -9.33
C SER A 81 -3.70 1.40 -10.71
N ASN A 82 -2.76 1.00 -11.55
CA ASN A 82 -3.03 0.35 -12.82
C ASN A 82 -1.95 -0.70 -13.15
N ILE A 83 -2.12 -1.39 -14.29
CA ILE A 83 -1.23 -2.49 -14.70
C ILE A 83 0.23 -2.04 -14.97
N ASN A 84 0.47 -0.76 -15.27
CA ASN A 84 1.82 -0.23 -15.51
C ASN A 84 2.71 -0.40 -14.27
N LEU A 85 2.12 -0.42 -13.08
CA LEU A 85 2.82 -0.63 -11.83
C LEU A 85 3.60 -1.97 -11.80
N ALA A 86 3.21 -2.96 -12.58
CA ALA A 86 3.97 -4.21 -12.71
C ALA A 86 5.39 -3.99 -13.28
N GLY A 87 5.57 -2.95 -14.09
CA GLY A 87 6.88 -2.57 -14.62
C GLY A 87 7.76 -1.79 -13.65
N ALA A 88 7.17 -1.19 -12.63
CA ALA A 88 7.89 -0.31 -11.69
C ALA A 88 9.05 -1.00 -10.98
N GLU A 89 8.95 -2.29 -10.67
CA GLU A 89 10.05 -3.03 -10.00
C GLU A 89 11.34 -3.03 -10.81
N LEU A 90 11.26 -3.11 -12.14
CA LEU A 90 12.43 -3.06 -13.01
C LEU A 90 13.06 -1.67 -13.03
N GLU A 91 12.22 -0.63 -13.06
CA GLU A 91 12.67 0.76 -13.05
C GLU A 91 13.26 1.16 -11.70
N LEU A 92 12.61 0.74 -10.61
CA LEU A 92 13.12 0.95 -9.25
C LEU A 92 14.46 0.24 -9.00
N ALA A 93 14.69 -0.92 -9.62
CA ALA A 93 15.88 -1.74 -9.35
C ALA A 93 17.20 -1.01 -9.59
N VAL A 94 17.22 -0.05 -10.49
CA VAL A 94 18.42 0.71 -10.86
C VAL A 94 18.57 2.04 -10.11
N LEU A 95 17.59 2.40 -9.28
CA LEU A 95 17.60 3.66 -8.53
C LEU A 95 18.33 3.53 -7.19
N GLU A 96 19.01 4.60 -6.79
CA GLU A 96 19.57 4.74 -5.45
C GLU A 96 18.46 4.98 -4.42
N LYS A 97 18.61 4.45 -3.21
CA LYS A 97 17.65 4.57 -2.11
C LYS A 97 16.22 4.18 -2.52
N ARG A 98 16.12 3.24 -3.43
CA ARG A 98 14.87 2.74 -4.04
C ARG A 98 13.84 2.24 -3.02
N GLU A 99 14.26 1.91 -1.82
CA GLU A 99 13.41 1.40 -0.74
C GLU A 99 12.58 2.51 -0.07
N ALA A 100 13.00 3.77 -0.20
CA ALA A 100 12.41 4.92 0.48
C ALA A 100 11.65 5.88 -0.45
N ILE A 101 11.50 5.55 -1.72
CA ILE A 101 10.88 6.43 -2.72
C ILE A 101 9.46 6.78 -2.32
N LEU A 102 8.64 5.79 -1.98
CA LEU A 102 7.24 6.02 -1.58
C LEU A 102 7.15 6.84 -0.29
N LYS A 103 8.00 6.55 0.70
CA LYS A 103 8.09 7.32 1.94
C LYS A 103 8.37 8.79 1.68
N ASN A 104 9.35 9.08 0.84
CA ASN A 104 9.74 10.45 0.50
C ASN A 104 8.64 11.16 -0.31
N ALA A 105 7.99 10.46 -1.23
CA ALA A 105 6.91 11.00 -2.04
C ALA A 105 5.66 11.37 -1.23
N LEU A 106 5.36 10.62 -0.16
CA LEU A 106 4.20 10.86 0.71
C LEU A 106 4.47 11.86 1.83
N ALA A 107 5.72 12.11 2.19
CA ALA A 107 6.08 13.01 3.29
C ALA A 107 5.41 14.40 3.21
N PRO A 108 5.31 15.08 2.03
CA PRO A 108 4.68 16.40 1.95
C PRO A 108 3.19 16.42 2.25
N ILE A 109 2.50 15.28 2.14
CA ILE A 109 1.04 15.18 2.31
C ILE A 109 0.63 14.44 3.59
N GLN A 110 1.59 13.80 4.28
CA GLN A 110 1.32 12.95 5.44
C GLN A 110 0.49 13.67 6.52
N ALA A 111 0.78 14.93 6.82
CA ALA A 111 0.07 15.72 7.84
C ALA A 111 -1.40 16.04 7.48
N GLN A 112 -1.82 15.81 6.24
CA GLN A 112 -3.19 16.06 5.80
C GLN A 112 -4.15 14.93 6.20
N TYR A 113 -3.62 13.75 6.55
CA TYR A 113 -4.37 12.53 6.83
C TYR A 113 -4.11 12.05 8.25
N ASP A 114 -5.14 11.48 8.86
CA ASP A 114 -5.04 10.81 10.16
C ASP A 114 -4.55 9.36 9.98
N PHE A 115 -4.85 8.75 8.81
CA PHE A 115 -4.39 7.41 8.43
C PHE A 115 -4.02 7.35 6.94
N ILE A 116 -2.93 6.65 6.63
CA ILE A 116 -2.56 6.28 5.25
C ILE A 116 -2.47 4.76 5.19
N PHE A 117 -3.34 4.11 4.40
CA PHE A 117 -3.34 2.67 4.19
C PHE A 117 -2.71 2.32 2.85
N PHE A 118 -1.85 1.31 2.84
CA PHE A 118 -1.35 0.68 1.62
C PHE A 118 -2.05 -0.66 1.42
N ASP A 119 -2.66 -0.86 0.25
CA ASP A 119 -3.08 -2.19 -0.23
C ASP A 119 -1.97 -2.79 -1.07
N CYS A 120 -1.29 -3.81 -0.52
CA CYS A 120 -0.09 -4.40 -1.10
C CYS A 120 -0.42 -5.60 -2.00
N PRO A 121 0.39 -5.82 -3.07
CA PRO A 121 0.28 -7.03 -3.88
C PRO A 121 0.66 -8.29 -3.07
N PRO A 122 0.31 -9.50 -3.57
CA PRO A 122 0.68 -10.76 -2.95
C PRO A 122 2.16 -11.14 -3.25
N SER A 123 3.07 -10.18 -3.09
CA SER A 123 4.50 -10.35 -3.30
C SER A 123 5.28 -9.56 -2.26
N LEU A 124 6.52 -9.92 -2.01
CA LEU A 124 7.45 -9.16 -1.16
C LEU A 124 8.56 -8.49 -2.00
N GLY A 125 8.20 -8.00 -3.18
CA GLY A 125 9.09 -7.26 -4.07
C GLY A 125 9.36 -5.82 -3.62
N LEU A 126 10.00 -5.03 -4.48
CA LEU A 126 10.39 -3.63 -4.19
C LEU A 126 9.18 -2.73 -3.90
N ILE A 127 8.03 -2.98 -4.51
CA ILE A 127 6.80 -2.21 -4.25
C ILE A 127 6.35 -2.41 -2.81
N THR A 128 6.24 -3.67 -2.35
CA THR A 128 5.85 -3.99 -0.96
C THR A 128 6.91 -3.51 0.03
N LEU A 129 8.20 -3.60 -0.31
CA LEU A 129 9.28 -3.06 0.49
C LEU A 129 9.11 -1.55 0.71
N ASN A 130 8.78 -0.78 -0.34
CA ASN A 130 8.49 0.64 -0.25
C ASN A 130 7.33 0.94 0.69
N ALA A 131 6.22 0.17 0.61
CA ALA A 131 5.08 0.35 1.50
C ALA A 131 5.46 0.12 2.98
N ILE A 132 6.15 -0.98 3.28
CA ILE A 132 6.56 -1.28 4.67
C ILE A 132 7.57 -0.26 5.19
N THR A 133 8.46 0.23 4.33
CA THR A 133 9.43 1.29 4.69
C THR A 133 8.73 2.63 4.98
N ALA A 134 7.61 2.90 4.31
CA ALA A 134 6.81 4.12 4.50
C ALA A 134 5.79 4.01 5.64
N SER A 135 5.59 2.83 6.23
CA SER A 135 4.54 2.59 7.24
C SER A 135 5.08 2.68 8.67
N ASP A 136 4.21 3.03 9.61
CA ASP A 136 4.46 2.94 11.06
C ASP A 136 4.14 1.53 11.58
N SER A 137 3.10 0.90 11.03
CA SER A 137 2.69 -0.46 11.39
C SER A 137 2.14 -1.23 10.18
N PHE A 138 1.95 -2.54 10.35
CA PHE A 138 1.36 -3.39 9.33
C PHE A 138 0.33 -4.37 9.90
N ILE A 139 -0.72 -4.63 9.10
CA ILE A 139 -1.79 -5.59 9.38
C ILE A 139 -1.62 -6.79 8.44
N VAL A 140 -1.78 -7.98 9.00
CA VAL A 140 -1.67 -9.24 8.24
C VAL A 140 -3.01 -9.98 8.25
N PRO A 141 -3.81 -9.87 7.19
CA PRO A 141 -5.00 -10.72 7.06
C PRO A 141 -4.56 -12.14 6.73
N ILE A 142 -5.10 -13.12 7.46
CA ILE A 142 -4.86 -14.56 7.26
C ILE A 142 -6.16 -15.33 7.20
N GLN A 143 -6.16 -16.44 6.50
CA GLN A 143 -7.21 -17.45 6.57
C GLN A 143 -6.77 -18.56 7.53
N CYS A 144 -7.71 -19.17 8.26
CA CYS A 144 -7.44 -20.30 9.16
C CYS A 144 -7.17 -21.58 8.36
N GLU A 145 -6.03 -21.62 7.65
CA GLU A 145 -5.59 -22.73 6.82
C GLU A 145 -4.20 -23.22 7.26
N TYR A 146 -3.92 -24.50 7.01
CA TYR A 146 -2.66 -25.13 7.42
C TYR A 146 -1.42 -24.37 6.92
N TYR A 147 -1.41 -23.93 5.66
CA TYR A 147 -0.26 -23.21 5.07
C TYR A 147 -0.18 -21.71 5.44
N ALA A 148 -1.15 -21.19 6.18
CA ALA A 148 -1.12 -19.77 6.57
C ALA A 148 0.03 -19.45 7.52
N LEU A 149 0.39 -20.36 8.42
CA LEU A 149 1.49 -20.19 9.38
C LEU A 149 2.87 -20.14 8.69
N GLU A 150 3.06 -20.93 7.64
CA GLU A 150 4.30 -20.90 6.87
C GLU A 150 4.47 -19.57 6.17
N GLY A 151 3.43 -19.08 5.47
CA GLY A 151 3.43 -17.78 4.81
C GLY A 151 3.64 -16.62 5.80
N LEU A 152 3.02 -16.69 6.99
CA LEU A 152 3.22 -15.70 8.06
C LEU A 152 4.68 -15.71 8.54
N SER A 153 5.29 -16.89 8.72
CA SER A 153 6.68 -17.01 9.16
C SER A 153 7.66 -16.38 8.15
N GLN A 154 7.45 -16.60 6.85
CA GLN A 154 8.24 -15.99 5.78
C GLN A 154 8.06 -14.47 5.74
N LEU A 155 6.82 -13.98 5.84
CA LEU A 155 6.52 -12.55 5.93
C LEU A 155 7.26 -11.92 7.12
N MET A 156 7.17 -12.53 8.31
CA MET A 156 7.83 -12.00 9.50
C MET A 156 9.36 -11.99 9.39
N ALA A 157 9.96 -12.96 8.70
CA ALA A 157 11.39 -12.95 8.42
C ALA A 157 11.79 -11.78 7.52
N THR A 158 11.00 -11.51 6.48
CA THR A 158 11.20 -10.36 5.59
C THR A 158 11.03 -9.04 6.34
N VAL A 159 9.96 -8.89 7.13
CA VAL A 159 9.72 -7.69 7.93
C VAL A 159 10.86 -7.44 8.94
N ARG A 160 11.40 -8.48 9.59
CA ARG A 160 12.58 -8.32 10.47
C ARG A 160 13.79 -7.77 9.72
N THR A 161 14.00 -8.18 8.47
CA THR A 161 15.08 -7.64 7.63
C THR A 161 14.82 -6.17 7.30
N ILE A 162 13.59 -5.83 6.92
CA ILE A 162 13.18 -4.43 6.66
C ILE A 162 13.32 -3.58 7.91
N LYS A 163 12.88 -4.07 9.07
CA LYS A 163 13.01 -3.39 10.36
C LYS A 163 14.47 -3.06 10.67
N ARG A 164 15.37 -3.97 10.43
CA ARG A 164 16.80 -3.78 10.68
C ARG A 164 17.46 -2.79 9.73
N LEU A 165 17.09 -2.79 8.44
CA LEU A 165 17.82 -2.06 7.40
C LEU A 165 17.19 -0.73 7.03
N TYR A 166 15.85 -0.63 7.02
CA TYR A 166 15.14 0.48 6.38
C TYR A 166 14.12 1.19 7.28
N ASN A 167 13.47 0.46 8.19
CA ASN A 167 12.43 1.03 9.06
C ASN A 167 12.47 0.43 10.47
N PRO A 168 13.36 0.89 11.36
CA PRO A 168 13.51 0.34 12.71
C PRO A 168 12.25 0.43 13.59
N LEU A 169 11.32 1.33 13.24
CA LEU A 169 10.12 1.61 14.03
C LEU A 169 8.90 0.79 13.60
N ILE A 170 8.99 0.03 12.49
CA ILE A 170 7.83 -0.75 12.01
C ILE A 170 7.35 -1.76 13.05
N GLU A 171 6.05 -1.80 13.29
CA GLU A 171 5.40 -2.70 14.25
C GLU A 171 4.27 -3.50 13.62
N LEU A 172 4.00 -4.69 14.18
CA LEU A 172 2.83 -5.47 13.81
C LEU A 172 1.61 -4.91 14.57
N GLU A 173 0.67 -4.31 13.85
CA GLU A 173 -0.59 -3.83 14.41
C GLU A 173 -1.51 -4.99 14.82
N GLY A 174 -1.58 -5.99 13.95
CA GLY A 174 -2.39 -7.17 14.24
C GLY A 174 -2.47 -8.15 13.09
N VAL A 175 -3.05 -9.29 13.41
CA VAL A 175 -3.41 -10.36 12.47
C VAL A 175 -4.94 -10.43 12.44
N LEU A 176 -5.54 -10.44 11.24
CA LEU A 176 -6.99 -10.47 11.01
C LEU A 176 -7.42 -11.81 10.41
#